data_cc4140905869cae060ecfab621688423
#
_entry.id   cc4140905869cae060ecfab621688423
#
_cell.length_a   1.000
_cell.length_b   1.000
_cell.length_c   1.000
_cell.angle_alpha   90.00
_cell.angle_beta   90.00
_cell.angle_gamma   90.00
#
_symmetry.space_group_name_H-M   'P 1'
#
loop_
_entity.id
_entity.type
_entity.pdbx_description
1 polymer ?
#
loop_
_entity_poly.entity_id
_entity_poly.type
_entity_poly.pdbx_seq_one_letter_code
_entity_poly.pdbx_strand_id
1 'polypeptide(L)'
;MNKYLANFFVVNLLILILTNVAFAQAAQQEKSAIVFGAKIRYVEAGDQKNPTVVLLHGLGANAESWMFNIAPLSAKYRVIALDQIGFGKSDKPMLKYRVGTYTDFLDKFLVELKIEKATLIGNSLGGWVAADYALKYPAKVEKIVLVDAAGLAPAKGVDYNLVYSLNYSTRDEVRKLVKLAFYNQAIFGSDAFVEQSMNVRVAANDGYTINSLIESIKRSEDFLDGRLSAIRQPSLIIWGKQDGLLPLADGEKFDKEIPNSQLVVIDRCGHVPQVEKAIEFNAAVLKFLEGR
;
A
#
# COMPACT_ATOMS: atom_id res chain seq x y z
N MET A 1 -3.66 51.30 -3.72
CA MET A 1 -3.73 50.14 -4.68
C MET A 1 -3.47 48.87 -3.88
N ASN A 2 -4.27 48.16 -3.55
CA ASN A 2 -5.56 47.64 -3.42
C ASN A 2 -5.47 46.34 -2.58
N LYS A 3 -5.68 46.43 -1.28
CA LYS A 3 -5.85 45.24 -0.39
C LYS A 3 -7.02 44.36 -0.83
N TYR A 4 -7.95 44.91 -1.60
CA TYR A 4 -9.13 44.16 -2.13
C TYR A 4 -8.80 43.25 -3.32
N LEU A 5 -7.80 43.59 -4.14
CA LEU A 5 -7.36 42.73 -5.26
C LEU A 5 -6.60 41.49 -4.78
N ALA A 6 -5.78 41.64 -3.73
CA ALA A 6 -5.04 40.48 -3.17
C ALA A 6 -5.99 39.46 -2.51
N ASN A 7 -7.04 39.94 -1.81
CA ASN A 7 -8.04 39.07 -1.20
C ASN A 7 -8.92 38.35 -2.26
N PHE A 8 -9.19 39.02 -3.40
CA PHE A 8 -9.97 38.40 -4.47
C PHE A 8 -9.21 37.25 -5.17
N PHE A 9 -7.89 37.37 -5.36
CA PHE A 9 -7.06 36.30 -5.91
C PHE A 9 -6.88 35.13 -4.94
N VAL A 10 -6.71 35.38 -3.64
CA VAL A 10 -6.58 34.32 -2.62
C VAL A 10 -7.88 33.53 -2.45
N VAL A 11 -9.03 34.22 -2.46
CA VAL A 11 -10.34 33.56 -2.35
C VAL A 11 -10.64 32.73 -3.58
N ASN A 12 -10.34 33.23 -4.80
CA ASN A 12 -10.52 32.45 -6.03
C ASN A 12 -9.56 31.25 -6.13
N LEU A 13 -8.31 31.39 -5.65
CA LEU A 13 -7.37 30.29 -5.61
C LEU A 13 -7.81 29.21 -4.60
N LEU A 14 -8.33 29.60 -3.43
CA LEU A 14 -8.92 28.67 -2.45
C LEU A 14 -10.18 27.99 -2.99
N ILE A 15 -11.05 28.69 -3.70
CA ILE A 15 -12.23 28.12 -4.34
C ILE A 15 -11.84 27.14 -5.46
N LEU A 16 -10.80 27.45 -6.24
CA LEU A 16 -10.30 26.53 -7.27
C LEU A 16 -9.66 25.26 -6.66
N ILE A 17 -8.95 25.39 -5.55
CA ILE A 17 -8.37 24.24 -4.83
C ILE A 17 -9.50 23.40 -4.21
N LEU A 18 -10.49 24.03 -3.58
CA LEU A 18 -11.63 23.35 -2.98
C LEU A 18 -12.53 22.66 -4.02
N THR A 19 -12.73 23.26 -5.20
CA THR A 19 -13.51 22.64 -6.29
C THR A 19 -12.76 21.46 -6.90
N ASN A 20 -11.45 21.54 -7.09
CA ASN A 20 -10.65 20.41 -7.59
C ASN A 20 -10.58 19.25 -6.59
N VAL A 21 -10.46 19.53 -5.28
CA VAL A 21 -10.52 18.50 -4.23
C VAL A 21 -11.91 17.87 -4.15
N ALA A 22 -12.98 18.68 -4.26
CA ALA A 22 -14.37 18.19 -4.29
C ALA A 22 -14.66 17.34 -5.54
N PHE A 23 -14.15 17.73 -6.73
CA PHE A 23 -14.28 16.92 -7.93
C PHE A 23 -13.50 15.61 -7.86
N ALA A 24 -12.28 15.62 -7.32
CA ALA A 24 -11.50 14.39 -7.12
C ALA A 24 -12.17 13.44 -6.10
N GLN A 25 -12.75 13.97 -5.04
CA GLN A 25 -13.45 13.19 -4.02
C GLN A 25 -14.81 12.66 -4.53
N ALA A 26 -15.49 13.38 -5.40
CA ALA A 26 -16.75 12.95 -6.02
C ALA A 26 -16.55 11.83 -7.06
N ALA A 27 -15.34 11.63 -7.58
CA ALA A 27 -15.01 10.58 -8.53
C ALA A 27 -14.69 9.21 -7.88
N GLN A 28 -14.47 9.17 -6.55
CA GLN A 28 -14.18 7.93 -5.83
C GLN A 28 -15.48 7.24 -5.41
N GLN A 29 -15.59 5.96 -5.71
CA GLN A 29 -16.76 5.13 -5.37
C GLN A 29 -16.36 3.98 -4.46
N GLU A 30 -16.98 3.90 -3.29
CA GLU A 30 -16.87 2.72 -2.43
C GLU A 30 -17.77 1.62 -2.99
N LYS A 31 -17.19 0.45 -3.23
CA LYS A 31 -17.83 -0.73 -3.81
C LYS A 31 -17.45 -2.00 -3.05
N SER A 32 -18.12 -3.10 -3.38
CA SER A 32 -17.73 -4.43 -2.89
C SER A 32 -17.94 -5.50 -3.94
N ALA A 33 -17.16 -6.57 -3.84
CA ALA A 33 -17.31 -7.81 -4.62
C ALA A 33 -17.38 -9.00 -3.67
N ILE A 34 -18.02 -10.09 -4.09
CA ILE A 34 -18.03 -11.35 -3.34
C ILE A 34 -16.93 -12.26 -3.89
N VAL A 35 -15.99 -12.64 -3.04
CA VAL A 35 -14.83 -13.46 -3.37
C VAL A 35 -14.78 -14.65 -2.42
N PHE A 36 -14.92 -15.87 -2.93
CA PHE A 36 -15.05 -17.09 -2.14
C PHE A 36 -16.12 -16.99 -1.04
N GLY A 37 -17.23 -16.28 -1.32
CA GLY A 37 -18.31 -16.06 -0.35
C GLY A 37 -18.07 -14.90 0.65
N ALA A 38 -16.88 -14.34 0.71
CA ALA A 38 -16.55 -13.18 1.56
C ALA A 38 -16.72 -11.86 0.80
N LYS A 39 -17.20 -10.83 1.49
CA LYS A 39 -17.30 -9.47 0.95
C LYS A 39 -15.92 -8.83 0.97
N ILE A 40 -15.43 -8.40 -0.18
CA ILE A 40 -14.22 -7.58 -0.35
C ILE A 40 -14.64 -6.17 -0.70
N ARG A 41 -14.33 -5.23 0.18
CA ARG A 41 -14.57 -3.80 -0.05
C ARG A 41 -13.41 -3.20 -0.84
N TYR A 42 -13.72 -2.25 -1.74
CA TYR A 42 -12.73 -1.49 -2.48
C TYR A 42 -13.22 -0.08 -2.81
N VAL A 43 -12.27 0.81 -3.07
CA VAL A 43 -12.51 2.15 -3.63
C VAL A 43 -12.10 2.12 -5.10
N GLU A 44 -12.97 2.56 -5.98
CA GLU A 44 -12.70 2.67 -7.42
C GLU A 44 -12.78 4.13 -7.87
N ALA A 45 -11.83 4.54 -8.73
CA ALA A 45 -11.78 5.86 -9.34
C ALA A 45 -11.21 5.79 -10.76
N GLY A 46 -11.51 6.80 -11.57
CA GLY A 46 -11.07 6.88 -12.97
C GLY A 46 -12.00 6.16 -13.94
N ASP A 47 -11.71 6.30 -15.23
CA ASP A 47 -12.50 5.67 -16.31
C ASP A 47 -12.21 4.16 -16.34
N GLN A 48 -13.27 3.34 -16.36
CA GLN A 48 -13.17 1.89 -16.42
C GLN A 48 -12.52 1.36 -17.72
N LYS A 49 -12.45 2.19 -18.77
CA LYS A 49 -11.79 1.84 -20.03
C LYS A 49 -10.28 2.01 -19.99
N ASN A 50 -9.78 2.74 -18.99
CA ASN A 50 -8.35 2.96 -18.84
C ASN A 50 -7.65 1.70 -18.31
N PRO A 51 -6.32 1.56 -18.53
CA PRO A 51 -5.53 0.51 -17.93
C PRO A 51 -5.71 0.48 -16.40
N THR A 52 -5.85 -0.73 -15.84
CA THR A 52 -6.17 -0.89 -14.41
C THR A 52 -4.91 -0.88 -13.55
N VAL A 53 -4.96 -0.10 -12.46
CA VAL A 53 -3.99 -0.08 -11.36
C VAL A 53 -4.69 -0.55 -10.09
N VAL A 54 -4.13 -1.56 -9.45
CA VAL A 54 -4.63 -2.10 -8.17
C VAL A 54 -3.65 -1.73 -7.06
N LEU A 55 -4.17 -1.12 -6.01
CA LEU A 55 -3.41 -0.64 -4.85
C LEU A 55 -3.63 -1.60 -3.67
N LEU A 56 -2.53 -2.18 -3.17
CA LEU A 56 -2.50 -3.19 -2.11
C LEU A 56 -1.84 -2.58 -0.86
N HIS A 57 -2.60 -2.43 0.21
CA HIS A 57 -2.13 -1.84 1.46
C HIS A 57 -1.26 -2.79 2.29
N GLY A 58 -0.54 -2.26 3.28
CA GLY A 58 0.27 -3.01 4.23
C GLY A 58 -0.54 -3.72 5.33
N LEU A 59 0.14 -4.44 6.19
CA LEU A 59 -0.43 -5.15 7.33
C LEU A 59 -1.18 -4.19 8.26
N GLY A 60 -2.41 -4.52 8.64
CA GLY A 60 -3.24 -3.72 9.54
C GLY A 60 -3.72 -2.38 8.98
N ALA A 61 -3.47 -2.12 7.69
CA ALA A 61 -3.96 -0.94 6.97
C ALA A 61 -5.24 -1.26 6.18
N ASN A 62 -5.63 -0.35 5.29
CA ASN A 62 -6.82 -0.43 4.46
C ASN A 62 -6.66 0.45 3.21
N ALA A 63 -7.68 0.52 2.36
CA ALA A 63 -7.66 1.30 1.11
C ALA A 63 -7.42 2.80 1.35
N GLU A 64 -7.79 3.35 2.50
CA GLU A 64 -7.57 4.75 2.86
C GLU A 64 -6.08 5.12 2.97
N SER A 65 -5.18 4.16 3.13
CA SER A 65 -3.73 4.39 3.08
C SER A 65 -3.25 4.94 1.72
N TRP A 66 -4.09 4.85 0.70
CA TRP A 66 -3.84 5.35 -0.66
C TRP A 66 -4.58 6.65 -1.00
N MET A 67 -5.18 7.32 0.00
CA MET A 67 -6.02 8.51 -0.21
C MET A 67 -5.34 9.65 -0.97
N PHE A 68 -4.02 9.81 -0.85
CA PHE A 68 -3.24 10.84 -1.55
C PHE A 68 -2.77 10.41 -2.95
N ASN A 69 -3.04 9.16 -3.34
CA ASN A 69 -2.52 8.57 -4.57
C ASN A 69 -3.64 8.26 -5.57
N ILE A 70 -4.85 7.94 -5.08
CA ILE A 70 -5.99 7.58 -5.92
C ILE A 70 -6.30 8.68 -6.94
N ALA A 71 -6.46 9.93 -6.49
CA ALA A 71 -6.85 11.04 -7.36
C ALA A 71 -5.79 11.33 -8.46
N PRO A 72 -4.49 11.47 -8.16
CA PRO A 72 -3.47 11.67 -9.20
C PRO A 72 -3.40 10.53 -10.21
N LEU A 73 -3.53 9.29 -9.77
CA LEU A 73 -3.48 8.12 -10.65
C LEU A 73 -4.75 7.99 -11.50
N SER A 74 -5.92 8.30 -10.93
CA SER A 74 -7.22 8.14 -11.62
C SER A 74 -7.42 9.09 -12.79
N ALA A 75 -6.57 10.11 -12.94
CA ALA A 75 -6.57 10.97 -14.12
C ALA A 75 -6.26 10.21 -15.42
N LYS A 76 -5.54 9.09 -15.36
CA LYS A 76 -5.09 8.31 -16.52
C LYS A 76 -5.38 6.82 -16.42
N TYR A 77 -5.69 6.31 -15.22
CA TYR A 77 -5.86 4.89 -14.94
C TYR A 77 -7.21 4.62 -14.28
N ARG A 78 -7.74 3.43 -14.47
CA ARG A 78 -8.75 2.86 -13.58
C ARG A 78 -8.05 2.43 -12.32
N VAL A 79 -8.30 3.09 -11.20
CA VAL A 79 -7.63 2.83 -9.91
C VAL A 79 -8.57 2.07 -9.00
N ILE A 80 -8.08 0.97 -8.44
CA ILE A 80 -8.80 0.13 -7.48
C ILE A 80 -7.93 -0.03 -6.24
N ALA A 81 -8.34 0.56 -5.12
CA ALA A 81 -7.72 0.34 -3.82
C ALA A 81 -8.62 -0.59 -3.00
N LEU A 82 -8.17 -1.81 -2.74
CA LEU A 82 -8.99 -2.78 -2.03
C LEU A 82 -8.59 -2.87 -0.54
N ASP A 83 -9.58 -3.14 0.30
CA ASP A 83 -9.32 -3.68 1.62
C ASP A 83 -9.06 -5.18 1.45
N GLN A 84 -7.84 -5.62 1.64
CA GLN A 84 -7.50 -7.04 1.52
C GLN A 84 -8.30 -7.86 2.54
N ILE A 85 -8.62 -9.13 2.18
CA ILE A 85 -9.38 -10.02 3.07
C ILE A 85 -8.76 -10.02 4.49
N GLY A 86 -9.59 -9.92 5.50
CA GLY A 86 -9.14 -9.86 6.89
C GLY A 86 -8.82 -8.44 7.39
N PHE A 87 -8.90 -7.40 6.53
CA PHE A 87 -8.57 -6.01 6.88
C PHE A 87 -9.68 -5.02 6.49
N GLY A 88 -9.56 -3.81 6.99
CA GLY A 88 -10.44 -2.68 6.67
C GLY A 88 -11.92 -3.02 6.88
N LYS A 89 -12.75 -2.72 5.88
CA LYS A 89 -14.18 -3.01 5.83
C LYS A 89 -14.51 -4.32 5.07
N SER A 90 -13.49 -5.06 4.62
CA SER A 90 -13.65 -6.40 4.08
C SER A 90 -13.96 -7.40 5.19
N ASP A 91 -14.56 -8.53 4.84
CA ASP A 91 -14.83 -9.60 5.78
C ASP A 91 -13.53 -10.18 6.38
N LYS A 92 -13.64 -10.70 7.59
CA LYS A 92 -12.53 -11.23 8.39
C LYS A 92 -12.81 -12.66 8.84
N PRO A 93 -12.97 -13.61 7.89
CA PRO A 93 -13.18 -15.01 8.25
C PRO A 93 -11.96 -15.56 9.01
N MET A 94 -12.19 -16.53 9.88
CA MET A 94 -11.11 -17.17 10.65
C MET A 94 -10.33 -18.16 9.77
N LEU A 95 -9.47 -17.61 8.90
CA LEU A 95 -8.59 -18.38 8.02
C LEU A 95 -7.17 -18.48 8.60
N LYS A 96 -6.38 -19.42 8.08
CA LYS A 96 -4.92 -19.41 8.25
C LYS A 96 -4.35 -18.42 7.24
N TYR A 97 -4.20 -17.15 7.66
CA TYR A 97 -3.69 -16.12 6.78
C TYR A 97 -2.20 -16.31 6.52
N ARG A 98 -1.85 -16.34 5.24
CA ARG A 98 -0.49 -16.33 4.70
C ARG A 98 -0.50 -15.55 3.38
N VAL A 99 0.65 -15.21 2.81
CA VAL A 99 0.68 -14.43 1.55
C VAL A 99 -0.08 -15.12 0.44
N GLY A 100 0.03 -16.44 0.31
CA GLY A 100 -0.75 -17.23 -0.64
C GLY A 100 -2.27 -17.05 -0.51
N THR A 101 -2.80 -16.80 0.71
CA THR A 101 -4.23 -16.49 0.91
C THR A 101 -4.61 -15.19 0.21
N TYR A 102 -3.81 -14.11 0.39
CA TYR A 102 -4.05 -12.83 -0.26
C TYR A 102 -3.92 -12.91 -1.78
N THR A 103 -2.93 -13.67 -2.26
CA THR A 103 -2.71 -13.91 -3.69
C THR A 103 -3.92 -14.61 -4.34
N ASP A 104 -4.48 -15.62 -3.68
CA ASP A 104 -5.66 -16.35 -4.19
C ASP A 104 -6.93 -15.47 -4.16
N PHE A 105 -7.12 -14.68 -3.08
CA PHE A 105 -8.22 -13.72 -3.00
C PHE A 105 -8.11 -12.61 -4.03
N LEU A 106 -6.89 -12.09 -4.28
CA LEU A 106 -6.64 -11.10 -5.32
C LEU A 106 -6.97 -11.66 -6.71
N ASP A 107 -6.53 -12.88 -7.01
CA ASP A 107 -6.83 -13.51 -8.30
C ASP A 107 -8.34 -13.62 -8.53
N LYS A 108 -9.06 -14.17 -7.56
CA LYS A 108 -10.51 -14.31 -7.66
C LYS A 108 -11.21 -12.94 -7.71
N PHE A 109 -10.74 -11.94 -6.98
CA PHE A 109 -11.26 -10.58 -7.02
C PHE A 109 -11.13 -9.95 -8.41
N LEU A 110 -9.98 -10.10 -9.06
CA LEU A 110 -9.78 -9.61 -10.43
C LEU A 110 -10.68 -10.32 -11.43
N VAL A 111 -10.90 -11.63 -11.27
CA VAL A 111 -11.84 -12.40 -12.09
C VAL A 111 -13.29 -11.89 -11.92
N GLU A 112 -13.74 -11.63 -10.68
CA GLU A 112 -15.10 -11.11 -10.42
C GLU A 112 -15.31 -9.72 -11.05
N LEU A 113 -14.25 -8.89 -11.09
CA LEU A 113 -14.29 -7.58 -11.73
C LEU A 113 -14.02 -7.62 -13.24
N LYS A 114 -13.82 -8.81 -13.82
CA LYS A 114 -13.48 -9.04 -15.23
C LYS A 114 -12.21 -8.26 -15.65
N ILE A 115 -11.22 -8.23 -14.77
CA ILE A 115 -9.92 -7.61 -15.02
C ILE A 115 -8.96 -8.73 -15.43
N GLU A 116 -8.60 -8.76 -16.71
CA GLU A 116 -7.70 -9.77 -17.25
C GLU A 116 -6.24 -9.46 -16.92
N LYS A 117 -5.88 -8.17 -16.88
CA LYS A 117 -4.50 -7.73 -16.63
C LYS A 117 -4.49 -6.39 -15.88
N ALA A 118 -3.58 -6.26 -14.91
CA ALA A 118 -3.46 -5.05 -14.11
C ALA A 118 -2.00 -4.74 -13.76
N THR A 119 -1.72 -3.47 -13.48
CA THR A 119 -0.53 -3.06 -12.73
C THR A 119 -0.85 -3.17 -11.23
N LEU A 120 0.06 -3.77 -10.47
CA LEU A 120 -0.07 -3.90 -9.03
C LEU A 120 0.89 -2.94 -8.32
N ILE A 121 0.39 -2.15 -7.40
CA ILE A 121 1.18 -1.25 -6.53
C ILE A 121 0.93 -1.68 -5.11
N GLY A 122 1.95 -2.14 -4.40
CA GLY A 122 1.79 -2.66 -3.05
C GLY A 122 2.80 -2.11 -2.06
N ASN A 123 2.32 -1.72 -0.87
CA ASN A 123 3.16 -1.30 0.25
C ASN A 123 3.31 -2.44 1.26
N SER A 124 4.54 -2.68 1.74
CA SER A 124 4.82 -3.65 2.80
C SER A 124 4.27 -5.05 2.47
N LEU A 125 3.32 -5.58 3.25
CA LEU A 125 2.58 -6.82 2.92
C LEU A 125 1.98 -6.76 1.51
N GLY A 126 1.39 -5.63 1.10
CA GLY A 126 0.83 -5.48 -0.24
C GLY A 126 1.88 -5.61 -1.35
N GLY A 127 3.12 -5.18 -1.09
CA GLY A 127 4.27 -5.39 -1.99
C GLY A 127 4.63 -6.86 -2.11
N TRP A 128 4.65 -7.58 -0.98
CA TRP A 128 4.85 -9.03 -0.97
C TRP A 128 3.77 -9.77 -1.77
N VAL A 129 2.50 -9.42 -1.54
CA VAL A 129 1.38 -9.98 -2.31
C VAL A 129 1.51 -9.68 -3.81
N ALA A 130 1.89 -8.45 -4.19
CA ALA A 130 2.10 -8.07 -5.59
C ALA A 130 3.21 -8.90 -6.25
N ALA A 131 4.33 -9.10 -5.56
CA ALA A 131 5.44 -9.89 -6.06
C ALA A 131 5.10 -11.38 -6.17
N ASP A 132 4.44 -11.97 -5.15
CA ASP A 132 4.00 -13.37 -5.19
C ASP A 132 2.94 -13.59 -6.28
N TYR A 133 2.02 -12.63 -6.46
CA TYR A 133 1.04 -12.66 -7.54
C TYR A 133 1.70 -12.62 -8.93
N ALA A 134 2.70 -11.77 -9.12
CA ALA A 134 3.45 -11.69 -10.38
C ALA A 134 4.21 -12.99 -10.71
N LEU A 135 4.71 -13.69 -9.69
CA LEU A 135 5.32 -15.01 -9.83
C LEU A 135 4.31 -16.08 -10.20
N LYS A 136 3.13 -16.06 -9.56
CA LYS A 136 2.10 -17.10 -9.72
C LYS A 136 1.27 -16.90 -10.99
N TYR A 137 0.97 -15.66 -11.35
CA TYR A 137 0.11 -15.30 -12.48
C TYR A 137 0.78 -14.28 -13.43
N PRO A 138 1.95 -14.57 -13.99
CA PRO A 138 2.73 -13.59 -14.75
C PRO A 138 2.01 -12.98 -15.95
N ALA A 139 1.09 -13.71 -16.59
CA ALA A 139 0.30 -13.22 -17.73
C ALA A 139 -0.75 -12.17 -17.34
N LYS A 140 -1.17 -12.14 -16.07
CA LYS A 140 -2.18 -11.20 -15.54
C LYS A 140 -1.60 -9.90 -15.00
N VAL A 141 -0.26 -9.75 -14.99
CA VAL A 141 0.42 -8.57 -14.44
C VAL A 141 1.12 -7.79 -15.54
N GLU A 142 0.76 -6.49 -15.65
CA GLU A 142 1.38 -5.58 -16.62
C GLU A 142 2.72 -5.05 -16.09
N LYS A 143 2.68 -4.46 -14.90
CA LYS A 143 3.83 -3.89 -14.18
C LYS A 143 3.63 -4.11 -12.68
N ILE A 144 4.71 -4.02 -11.89
CA ILE A 144 4.61 -3.98 -10.43
C ILE A 144 5.35 -2.77 -9.86
N VAL A 145 4.79 -2.23 -8.77
CA VAL A 145 5.45 -1.21 -7.94
C VAL A 145 5.52 -1.75 -6.51
N LEU A 146 6.72 -1.99 -6.03
CA LEU A 146 7.02 -2.53 -4.70
C LEU A 146 7.44 -1.38 -3.80
N VAL A 147 6.60 -1.04 -2.82
CA VAL A 147 6.78 0.12 -1.95
C VAL A 147 7.14 -0.38 -0.55
N ASP A 148 8.40 -0.18 -0.14
CA ASP A 148 8.91 -0.70 1.15
C ASP A 148 8.40 -2.13 1.38
N ALA A 149 8.59 -2.99 0.38
CA ALA A 149 7.92 -4.27 0.29
C ALA A 149 8.51 -5.28 1.28
N ALA A 150 7.64 -5.99 2.00
CA ALA A 150 8.01 -7.19 2.73
C ALA A 150 8.23 -8.35 1.75
N GLY A 151 8.62 -9.50 2.27
CA GLY A 151 8.69 -10.75 1.51
C GLY A 151 10.06 -11.40 1.48
N LEU A 152 11.11 -10.72 1.93
CA LEU A 152 12.41 -11.34 2.16
C LEU A 152 12.47 -11.96 3.55
N ALA A 153 13.12 -13.11 3.64
CA ALA A 153 13.34 -13.76 4.92
C ALA A 153 14.17 -12.85 5.83
N PRO A 154 13.75 -12.66 7.09
CA PRO A 154 14.52 -11.86 8.04
C PRO A 154 15.95 -12.38 8.16
N ALA A 155 16.92 -11.47 8.26
CA ALA A 155 18.30 -11.85 8.51
C ALA A 155 18.42 -12.69 9.79
N LYS A 156 19.40 -13.60 9.84
CA LYS A 156 19.62 -14.41 11.04
C LYS A 156 19.81 -13.51 12.27
N GLY A 157 19.03 -13.75 13.32
CA GLY A 157 19.09 -12.99 14.57
C GLY A 157 18.13 -11.82 14.64
N VAL A 158 17.23 -11.65 13.68
CA VAL A 158 16.14 -10.65 13.76
C VAL A 158 15.27 -10.95 14.97
N ASP A 159 15.03 -9.91 15.77
CA ASP A 159 14.12 -9.98 16.91
C ASP A 159 12.67 -10.02 16.41
N TYR A 160 12.06 -11.19 16.45
CA TYR A 160 10.64 -11.37 16.13
C TYR A 160 9.70 -10.53 17.01
N ASN A 161 10.17 -9.96 18.13
CA ASN A 161 9.37 -9.04 18.93
C ASN A 161 8.98 -7.79 18.12
N LEU A 162 9.79 -7.37 17.14
CA LEU A 162 9.39 -6.31 16.22
C LEU A 162 8.20 -6.72 15.38
N VAL A 163 8.18 -7.95 14.86
CA VAL A 163 7.06 -8.47 14.06
C VAL A 163 5.78 -8.59 14.92
N TYR A 164 5.91 -8.99 16.19
CA TYR A 164 4.78 -9.01 17.14
C TYR A 164 4.24 -7.61 17.43
N SER A 165 5.09 -6.59 17.47
CA SER A 165 4.67 -5.22 17.73
C SER A 165 3.73 -4.66 16.66
N LEU A 166 3.64 -5.30 15.48
CA LEU A 166 2.67 -4.96 14.45
C LEU A 166 1.22 -5.24 14.88
N ASN A 167 1.01 -6.12 15.88
CA ASN A 167 -0.31 -6.36 16.48
C ASN A 167 -0.47 -5.60 17.81
N TYR A 168 -0.28 -4.27 17.73
CA TYR A 168 -0.35 -3.41 18.89
C TYR A 168 -1.75 -3.33 19.51
N SER A 169 -1.82 -3.14 20.82
CA SER A 169 -3.04 -3.00 21.63
C SER A 169 -2.98 -1.85 22.63
N THR A 170 -1.84 -1.19 22.75
CA THR A 170 -1.62 -0.06 23.67
C THR A 170 -1.07 1.16 22.94
N ARG A 171 -1.29 2.36 23.51
CA ARG A 171 -0.73 3.61 22.97
C ARG A 171 0.79 3.60 22.91
N ASP A 172 1.45 2.97 23.86
CA ASP A 172 2.92 2.89 23.90
C ASP A 172 3.46 2.01 22.79
N GLU A 173 2.77 0.92 22.44
CA GLU A 173 3.11 0.10 21.28
C GLU A 173 2.89 0.87 19.97
N VAL A 174 1.80 1.65 19.87
CA VAL A 174 1.61 2.55 18.72
C VAL A 174 2.76 3.54 18.59
N ARG A 175 3.16 4.21 19.69
CA ARG A 175 4.28 5.16 19.65
C ARG A 175 5.59 4.50 19.19
N LYS A 176 5.85 3.28 19.66
CA LYS A 176 7.04 2.50 19.24
C LYS A 176 6.98 2.19 17.74
N LEU A 177 5.83 1.71 17.25
CA LEU A 177 5.65 1.39 15.84
C LEU A 177 5.76 2.65 14.95
N VAL A 178 5.10 3.73 15.32
CA VAL A 178 5.15 5.03 14.61
C VAL A 178 6.59 5.54 14.50
N LYS A 179 7.38 5.39 15.57
CA LYS A 179 8.79 5.82 15.60
C LYS A 179 9.65 5.06 14.58
N LEU A 180 9.30 3.83 14.27
CA LEU A 180 9.99 3.02 13.26
C LEU A 180 9.43 3.26 11.85
N ALA A 181 8.10 3.43 11.74
CA ALA A 181 7.43 3.49 10.45
C ALA A 181 7.48 4.86 9.78
N PHE A 182 7.62 5.96 10.54
CA PHE A 182 7.55 7.32 10.01
C PHE A 182 8.81 8.12 10.32
N TYR A 183 9.27 8.89 9.34
CA TYR A 183 10.35 9.85 9.54
C TYR A 183 9.87 11.13 10.25
N ASN A 184 8.71 11.66 9.85
CA ASN A 184 8.17 12.90 10.38
C ASN A 184 7.44 12.71 11.71
N GLN A 185 8.22 12.65 12.80
CA GLN A 185 7.68 12.45 14.15
C GLN A 185 6.85 13.64 14.66
N ALA A 186 7.02 14.85 14.11
CA ALA A 186 6.22 16.01 14.51
C ALA A 186 4.73 15.83 14.15
N ILE A 187 4.43 15.12 13.07
CA ILE A 187 3.07 14.83 12.64
C ILE A 187 2.63 13.48 13.20
N PHE A 188 3.34 12.41 12.85
CA PHE A 188 2.92 11.03 13.10
C PHE A 188 3.22 10.56 14.55
N GLY A 189 4.13 11.21 15.27
CA GLY A 189 4.40 10.96 16.69
C GLY A 189 3.49 11.73 17.65
N SER A 190 2.55 12.56 17.15
CA SER A 190 1.64 13.34 17.99
C SER A 190 0.63 12.46 18.74
N ASP A 191 0.20 12.90 19.91
CA ASP A 191 -0.83 12.19 20.69
C ASP A 191 -2.14 12.03 19.89
N ALA A 192 -2.51 13.02 19.10
CA ALA A 192 -3.68 12.94 18.24
C ALA A 192 -3.58 11.81 17.21
N PHE A 193 -2.42 11.61 16.60
CA PHE A 193 -2.20 10.50 15.67
C PHE A 193 -2.20 9.16 16.38
N VAL A 194 -1.61 9.06 17.57
CA VAL A 194 -1.62 7.84 18.40
C VAL A 194 -3.04 7.45 18.79
N GLU A 195 -3.86 8.40 19.24
CA GLU A 195 -5.28 8.14 19.56
C GLU A 195 -6.06 7.71 18.33
N GLN A 196 -5.88 8.39 17.21
CA GLN A 196 -6.53 8.02 15.95
C GLN A 196 -6.12 6.60 15.50
N SER A 197 -4.83 6.25 15.62
CA SER A 197 -4.34 4.91 15.29
C SER A 197 -4.97 3.83 16.15
N MET A 198 -5.12 4.09 17.47
CA MET A 198 -5.84 3.18 18.37
C MET A 198 -7.30 3.03 17.99
N ASN A 199 -8.00 4.13 17.68
CA ASN A 199 -9.39 4.08 17.26
C ASN A 199 -9.57 3.25 15.97
N VAL A 200 -8.72 3.46 14.97
CA VAL A 200 -8.72 2.68 13.72
C VAL A 200 -8.45 1.21 14.01
N ARG A 201 -7.48 0.91 14.87
CA ARG A 201 -7.11 -0.45 15.25
C ARG A 201 -8.25 -1.20 15.93
N VAL A 202 -8.91 -0.57 16.89
CA VAL A 202 -10.04 -1.17 17.61
C VAL A 202 -11.23 -1.39 16.66
N ALA A 203 -11.53 -0.39 15.81
CA ALA A 203 -12.61 -0.49 14.83
C ALA A 203 -12.34 -1.56 13.74
N ALA A 204 -11.08 -1.76 13.37
CA ALA A 204 -10.70 -2.74 12.34
C ALA A 204 -10.99 -4.18 12.77
N ASN A 205 -10.87 -4.51 14.06
CA ASN A 205 -11.08 -5.87 14.59
C ASN A 205 -10.33 -6.97 13.80
N ASP A 206 -9.07 -6.70 13.44
CA ASP A 206 -8.24 -7.54 12.56
C ASP A 206 -7.10 -8.26 13.30
N GLY A 207 -7.12 -8.26 14.63
CA GLY A 207 -6.08 -8.86 15.48
C GLY A 207 -5.82 -10.33 15.20
N TYR A 208 -6.87 -11.11 14.92
CA TYR A 208 -6.71 -12.50 14.51
C TYR A 208 -5.96 -12.63 13.19
N THR A 209 -6.33 -11.82 12.19
CA THR A 209 -5.69 -11.82 10.85
C THR A 209 -4.20 -11.53 10.96
N ILE A 210 -3.84 -10.49 11.74
CA ILE A 210 -2.43 -10.10 11.94
C ILE A 210 -1.67 -11.22 12.66
N ASN A 211 -2.21 -11.78 13.75
CA ASN A 211 -1.57 -12.88 14.45
C ASN A 211 -1.36 -14.11 13.56
N SER A 212 -2.38 -14.47 12.76
CA SER A 212 -2.29 -15.59 11.85
C SER A 212 -1.18 -15.41 10.80
N LEU A 213 -1.03 -14.17 10.25
CA LEU A 213 0.05 -13.87 9.32
C LEU A 213 1.43 -13.87 10.01
N ILE A 214 1.53 -13.32 11.23
CA ILE A 214 2.77 -13.38 12.01
C ILE A 214 3.22 -14.84 12.23
N GLU A 215 2.29 -15.73 12.55
CA GLU A 215 2.59 -17.16 12.68
C GLU A 215 3.02 -17.81 11.35
N SER A 216 2.48 -17.36 10.21
CA SER A 216 2.94 -17.78 8.88
C SER A 216 4.39 -17.34 8.61
N ILE A 217 4.72 -16.08 8.95
CA ILE A 217 6.09 -15.55 8.84
C ILE A 217 7.08 -16.38 9.67
N LYS A 218 6.72 -16.73 10.91
CA LYS A 218 7.55 -17.58 11.76
C LYS A 218 7.80 -18.97 11.19
N ARG A 219 6.81 -19.51 10.46
CA ARG A 219 6.97 -20.79 9.76
C ARG A 219 7.73 -20.65 8.44
N SER A 220 8.23 -19.46 8.12
CA SER A 220 8.94 -19.15 6.87
C SER A 220 8.12 -19.47 5.62
N GLU A 221 6.81 -19.24 5.66
CA GLU A 221 5.91 -19.49 4.54
C GLU A 221 5.97 -18.33 3.52
N ASP A 222 5.94 -18.68 2.24
CA ASP A 222 5.76 -17.77 1.09
C ASP A 222 6.88 -16.72 0.86
N PHE A 223 8.05 -16.82 1.51
CA PHE A 223 9.16 -15.90 1.24
C PHE A 223 9.61 -15.93 -0.22
N LEU A 224 10.11 -14.79 -0.68
CA LEU A 224 10.49 -14.53 -2.08
C LEU A 224 11.96 -14.86 -2.38
N ASP A 225 12.75 -15.18 -1.33
CA ASP A 225 14.18 -15.50 -1.50
C ASP A 225 14.39 -16.60 -2.52
N GLY A 226 15.32 -16.37 -3.45
CA GLY A 226 15.62 -17.28 -4.57
C GLY A 226 14.56 -17.32 -5.68
N ARG A 227 13.46 -16.54 -5.57
CA ARG A 227 12.37 -16.51 -6.55
C ARG A 227 12.29 -15.19 -7.33
N LEU A 228 12.91 -14.11 -6.85
CA LEU A 228 12.80 -12.76 -7.41
C LEU A 228 13.24 -12.69 -8.87
N SER A 229 14.26 -13.46 -9.26
CA SER A 229 14.75 -13.50 -10.64
C SER A 229 13.75 -14.07 -11.65
N ALA A 230 12.66 -14.69 -11.20
CA ALA A 230 11.58 -15.16 -12.06
C ALA A 230 10.53 -14.08 -12.36
N ILE A 231 10.54 -12.96 -11.66
CA ILE A 231 9.69 -11.79 -11.96
C ILE A 231 10.20 -11.14 -13.24
N ARG A 232 9.41 -11.15 -14.30
CA ARG A 232 9.77 -10.61 -15.62
C ARG A 232 9.10 -9.29 -15.96
N GLN A 233 8.07 -8.90 -15.21
CA GLN A 233 7.34 -7.66 -15.40
C GLN A 233 8.26 -6.45 -15.13
N PRO A 234 8.10 -5.35 -15.88
CA PRO A 234 8.73 -4.10 -15.50
C PRO A 234 8.38 -3.76 -14.05
N SER A 235 9.39 -3.47 -13.23
CA SER A 235 9.25 -3.31 -11.80
C SER A 235 9.82 -1.98 -11.34
N LEU A 236 9.08 -1.24 -10.53
CA LEU A 236 9.57 -0.08 -9.81
C LEU A 236 9.64 -0.43 -8.33
N ILE A 237 10.78 -0.22 -7.72
CA ILE A 237 10.99 -0.38 -6.29
C ILE A 237 11.10 1.02 -5.70
N ILE A 238 10.23 1.36 -4.75
CA ILE A 238 10.29 2.64 -4.03
C ILE A 238 10.57 2.34 -2.57
N TRP A 239 11.55 3.05 -1.99
CA TRP A 239 11.95 2.81 -0.62
C TRP A 239 12.18 4.11 0.14
N GLY A 240 11.61 4.21 1.33
CA GLY A 240 11.93 5.27 2.27
C GLY A 240 13.32 5.03 2.87
N LYS A 241 14.23 6.01 2.72
CA LYS A 241 15.62 5.88 3.18
C LYS A 241 15.74 5.63 4.68
N GLN A 242 14.79 6.14 5.45
CA GLN A 242 14.76 6.02 6.90
C GLN A 242 13.67 5.03 7.38
N ASP A 243 13.33 4.05 6.55
CA ASP A 243 12.45 2.96 6.99
C ASP A 243 13.10 2.17 8.14
N GLY A 244 12.49 2.24 9.32
CA GLY A 244 12.94 1.53 10.52
C GLY A 244 12.29 0.16 10.71
N LEU A 245 11.35 -0.21 9.83
CA LEU A 245 10.69 -1.54 9.85
C LEU A 245 11.38 -2.51 8.90
N LEU A 246 11.66 -2.08 7.66
CA LEU A 246 12.34 -2.87 6.64
C LEU A 246 13.55 -2.08 6.11
N PRO A 247 14.76 -2.65 6.18
CA PRO A 247 15.98 -1.92 5.82
C PRO A 247 16.04 -1.63 4.32
N LEU A 248 16.64 -0.49 3.93
CA LEU A 248 16.86 -0.13 2.53
C LEU A 248 17.62 -1.23 1.76
N ALA A 249 18.46 -2.00 2.44
CA ALA A 249 19.17 -3.14 1.85
C ALA A 249 18.22 -4.20 1.25
N ASP A 250 16.98 -4.32 1.76
CA ASP A 250 15.97 -5.18 1.16
C ASP A 250 15.50 -4.61 -0.18
N GLY A 251 15.29 -3.31 -0.28
CA GLY A 251 14.98 -2.63 -1.54
C GLY A 251 16.09 -2.79 -2.59
N GLU A 252 17.35 -2.65 -2.17
CA GLU A 252 18.53 -2.89 -3.02
C GLU A 252 18.61 -4.36 -3.48
N LYS A 253 18.23 -5.32 -2.60
CA LYS A 253 18.16 -6.73 -2.97
C LYS A 253 17.04 -7.01 -3.97
N PHE A 254 15.85 -6.42 -3.80
CA PHE A 254 14.78 -6.50 -4.79
C PHE A 254 15.26 -6.00 -6.15
N ASP A 255 15.89 -4.82 -6.22
CA ASP A 255 16.38 -4.23 -7.46
C ASP A 255 17.50 -5.08 -8.11
N LYS A 256 18.39 -5.61 -7.32
CA LYS A 256 19.48 -6.46 -7.79
C LYS A 256 19.00 -7.79 -8.39
N GLU A 257 17.95 -8.39 -7.79
CA GLU A 257 17.51 -9.75 -8.15
C GLU A 257 16.37 -9.76 -9.18
N ILE A 258 15.58 -8.68 -9.31
CA ILE A 258 14.53 -8.58 -10.34
C ILE A 258 15.13 -8.01 -11.63
N PRO A 259 15.11 -8.76 -12.77
CA PRO A 259 15.87 -8.38 -13.97
C PRO A 259 15.47 -7.05 -14.62
N ASN A 260 14.18 -6.66 -14.53
CA ASN A 260 13.62 -5.46 -15.17
C ASN A 260 13.17 -4.44 -14.14
N SER A 261 13.99 -4.16 -13.14
CA SER A 261 13.66 -3.25 -12.05
C SER A 261 14.42 -1.93 -12.13
N GLN A 262 13.92 -0.97 -11.39
CA GLN A 262 14.59 0.28 -11.06
C GLN A 262 14.26 0.66 -9.62
N LEU A 263 15.24 1.12 -8.85
CA LEU A 263 15.09 1.55 -7.47
C LEU A 263 15.01 3.08 -7.39
N VAL A 264 14.00 3.58 -6.67
CA VAL A 264 13.86 4.98 -6.27
C VAL A 264 13.89 5.06 -4.75
N VAL A 265 14.90 5.73 -4.21
CA VAL A 265 15.04 5.96 -2.76
C VAL A 265 14.56 7.37 -2.43
N ILE A 266 13.58 7.48 -1.53
CA ILE A 266 13.02 8.76 -1.10
C ILE A 266 13.67 9.16 0.23
N ASP A 267 14.37 10.30 0.24
CA ASP A 267 15.04 10.82 1.45
C ASP A 267 14.05 11.45 2.43
N ARG A 268 14.40 11.43 3.73
CA ARG A 268 13.53 11.89 4.82
C ARG A 268 12.13 11.28 4.76
N CYS A 269 12.09 9.97 4.59
CA CYS A 269 10.89 9.17 4.45
C CYS A 269 11.05 7.83 5.17
N GLY A 270 10.02 7.38 5.87
CA GLY A 270 9.93 6.08 6.52
C GLY A 270 9.24 5.03 5.63
N HIS A 271 8.54 4.10 6.26
CA HIS A 271 7.92 2.90 5.68
C HIS A 271 6.69 3.16 4.78
N VAL A 272 6.18 4.38 4.72
CA VAL A 272 4.93 4.70 4.01
C VAL A 272 5.08 5.90 3.07
N PRO A 273 5.96 5.82 2.04
CA PRO A 273 6.23 6.91 1.11
C PRO A 273 4.97 7.46 0.43
N GLN A 274 4.00 6.61 0.14
CA GLN A 274 2.71 6.96 -0.46
C GLN A 274 1.89 7.94 0.40
N VAL A 275 2.19 8.01 1.70
CA VAL A 275 1.56 8.94 2.66
C VAL A 275 2.52 10.07 3.01
N GLU A 276 3.74 9.75 3.41
CA GLU A 276 4.70 10.70 3.99
C GLU A 276 5.31 11.63 2.93
N LYS A 277 5.45 11.13 1.70
CA LYS A 277 6.03 11.81 0.54
C LYS A 277 5.17 11.64 -0.72
N ALA A 278 3.86 11.79 -0.57
CA ALA A 278 2.89 11.49 -1.61
C ALA A 278 3.16 12.18 -2.95
N ILE A 279 3.66 13.42 -2.96
CA ILE A 279 3.98 14.16 -4.20
C ILE A 279 5.14 13.49 -4.94
N GLU A 280 6.25 13.20 -4.25
CA GLU A 280 7.43 12.55 -4.80
C GLU A 280 7.09 11.13 -5.26
N PHE A 281 6.35 10.40 -4.43
CA PHE A 281 5.84 9.06 -4.73
C PHE A 281 4.99 9.04 -6.01
N ASN A 282 3.97 9.89 -6.10
CA ASN A 282 3.08 9.95 -7.25
C ASN A 282 3.82 10.31 -8.54
N ALA A 283 4.79 11.23 -8.48
CA ALA A 283 5.61 11.60 -9.62
C ALA A 283 6.46 10.41 -10.12
N ALA A 284 7.09 9.66 -9.22
CA ALA A 284 7.87 8.46 -9.56
C ALA A 284 6.99 7.37 -10.20
N VAL A 285 5.84 7.08 -9.58
CA VAL A 285 4.89 6.08 -10.09
C VAL A 285 4.36 6.47 -11.46
N LEU A 286 3.86 7.70 -11.64
CA LEU A 286 3.32 8.16 -12.93
C LEU A 286 4.37 8.11 -14.04
N LYS A 287 5.60 8.56 -13.75
CA LYS A 287 6.72 8.47 -14.70
C LYS A 287 6.98 7.01 -15.14
N PHE A 288 7.02 6.09 -14.21
CA PHE A 288 7.22 4.66 -14.50
C PHE A 288 6.06 4.05 -15.29
N LEU A 289 4.82 4.37 -14.91
CA LEU A 289 3.64 3.84 -15.59
C LEU A 289 3.58 4.31 -17.05
N GLU A 290 4.00 5.53 -17.33
CA GLU A 290 4.04 6.13 -18.67
C GLU A 290 5.25 5.66 -19.50
N GLY A 291 6.16 4.89 -18.95
CA GLY A 291 7.35 4.37 -19.66
C GLY A 291 8.44 5.42 -19.91
N ARG A 292 8.52 6.42 -19.02
CA ARG A 292 9.50 7.51 -19.10
C ARG A 292 10.64 7.34 -18.11
#